data_5e58ac4bf8f1c02f58734351d16d36b1
#
_entry.id   5e58ac4bf8f1c02f58734351d16d36b1
#
_cell.length_a   1.000
_cell.length_b   1.000
_cell.length_c   1.000
_cell.angle_alpha   90.00
_cell.angle_beta   90.00
_cell.angle_gamma   90.00
#
_symmetry.space_group_name_H-M   'P 1'
#
loop_
_entity.id
_entity.type
_entity.pdbx_description
1 polymer ?
#
loop_
_entity_poly.entity_id
_entity_poly.type
_entity_poly.pdbx_seq_one_letter_code
_entity_poly.pdbx_strand_id
1 'polypeptide(L)'
;MNKKVLIISSSPRKGGNSETLAAAFAKGAREAGHQVETVYLREKQVGFCKGCFACLKLGHCIIQDDAVEIAARMHDADVLVFATPVYYYCVSGQLKTMLDRANPLFDTDYAFTKAYLLAAAAEDAPETFAGTEKAVQGWVDCFPRCALVGTVFAGGVNGVGEITGHIALEQAYQMGKDV
;
A
#
# COMPACT_ATOMS: atom_id res chain seq x y z
N MET A 1 15.23 -4.69 -15.57
CA MET A 1 16.06 -3.86 -14.64
C MET A 1 15.60 -4.15 -13.21
N ASN A 2 16.52 -4.17 -12.25
CA ASN A 2 16.19 -4.35 -10.83
C ASN A 2 15.48 -3.07 -10.33
N LYS A 3 14.29 -3.18 -9.73
CA LYS A 3 13.49 -2.08 -9.18
C LYS A 3 13.46 -2.14 -7.66
N LYS A 4 13.29 -1.00 -7.03
CA LYS A 4 13.00 -0.87 -5.60
C LYS A 4 11.47 -0.90 -5.41
N VAL A 5 10.96 -1.94 -4.79
CA VAL A 5 9.54 -2.15 -4.50
C VAL A 5 9.30 -1.93 -3.02
N LEU A 6 8.48 -0.95 -2.67
CA LEU A 6 8.07 -0.68 -1.30
C LEU A 6 6.62 -1.12 -1.09
N ILE A 7 6.41 -2.06 -0.18
CA ILE A 7 5.09 -2.53 0.24
C ILE A 7 4.70 -1.87 1.55
N ILE A 8 3.57 -1.16 1.57
CA ILE A 8 2.95 -0.61 2.78
C ILE A 8 1.82 -1.54 3.19
N SER A 9 2.06 -2.35 4.21
CA SER A 9 1.08 -3.29 4.77
C SER A 9 0.37 -2.65 5.96
N SER A 10 -0.93 -2.48 5.86
CA SER A 10 -1.75 -1.79 6.86
C SER A 10 -2.62 -2.72 7.71
N SER A 11 -2.44 -4.04 7.57
CA SER A 11 -3.14 -4.99 8.44
C SER A 11 -2.80 -4.76 9.91
N PRO A 12 -3.79 -4.59 10.80
CA PRO A 12 -3.54 -4.56 12.25
C PRO A 12 -3.23 -5.95 12.82
N ARG A 13 -3.52 -7.01 12.06
CA ARG A 13 -3.30 -8.41 12.48
C ARG A 13 -2.01 -8.93 11.85
N LYS A 14 -1.09 -9.45 12.66
CA LYS A 14 0.05 -10.21 12.17
C LYS A 14 -0.43 -11.48 11.46
N GLY A 15 0.07 -11.74 10.23
CA GLY A 15 -0.40 -12.85 9.40
C GLY A 15 -1.85 -12.69 8.89
N GLY A 16 -2.40 -11.46 8.92
CA GLY A 16 -3.73 -11.18 8.38
C GLY A 16 -3.79 -11.40 6.86
N ASN A 17 -5.01 -11.56 6.31
CA ASN A 17 -5.22 -11.95 4.92
C ASN A 17 -4.58 -10.97 3.91
N SER A 18 -4.71 -9.66 4.12
CA SER A 18 -4.04 -8.67 3.25
C SER A 18 -2.51 -8.66 3.38
N GLU A 19 -1.96 -8.99 4.57
CA GLU A 19 -0.53 -9.18 4.75
C GLU A 19 -0.03 -10.42 4.02
N THR A 20 -0.83 -11.49 3.99
CA THR A 20 -0.51 -12.71 3.24
C THR A 20 -0.52 -12.46 1.73
N LEU A 21 -1.44 -11.63 1.21
CA LEU A 21 -1.39 -11.15 -0.18
C LEU A 21 -0.10 -10.37 -0.46
N ALA A 22 0.27 -9.46 0.44
CA ALA A 22 1.52 -8.70 0.33
C ALA A 22 2.76 -9.61 0.30
N ALA A 23 2.77 -10.68 1.11
CA ALA A 23 3.85 -11.66 1.13
C ALA A 23 3.93 -12.45 -0.19
N ALA A 24 2.80 -12.81 -0.79
CA ALA A 24 2.74 -13.48 -2.08
C ALA A 24 3.30 -12.57 -3.21
N PHE A 25 2.87 -11.33 -3.25
CA PHE A 25 3.42 -10.32 -4.18
C PHE A 25 4.93 -10.14 -3.99
N ALA A 26 5.37 -9.96 -2.73
CA ALA A 26 6.78 -9.79 -2.40
C ALA A 26 7.64 -10.97 -2.84
N LYS A 27 7.12 -12.20 -2.73
CA LYS A 27 7.78 -13.41 -3.21
C LYS A 27 7.98 -13.35 -4.72
N GLY A 28 6.92 -13.08 -5.48
CA GLY A 28 7.00 -12.96 -6.94
C GLY A 28 8.00 -11.89 -7.40
N ALA A 29 7.94 -10.70 -6.79
CA ALA A 29 8.84 -9.59 -7.13
C ALA A 29 10.33 -9.92 -6.81
N ARG A 30 10.60 -10.59 -5.69
CA ARG A 30 11.98 -11.04 -5.37
C ARG A 30 12.49 -12.09 -6.34
N GLU A 31 11.65 -13.05 -6.73
CA GLU A 31 12.01 -14.08 -7.71
C GLU A 31 12.27 -13.49 -9.11
N ALA A 32 11.62 -12.37 -9.44
CA ALA A 32 11.90 -11.58 -10.64
C ALA A 32 13.18 -10.70 -10.52
N GLY A 33 13.86 -10.72 -9.37
CA GLY A 33 15.13 -10.03 -9.16
C GLY A 33 14.99 -8.59 -8.63
N HIS A 34 13.80 -8.19 -8.13
CA HIS A 34 13.58 -6.87 -7.54
C HIS A 34 14.00 -6.80 -6.08
N GLN A 35 14.38 -5.60 -5.62
CA GLN A 35 14.60 -5.31 -4.21
C GLN A 35 13.24 -5.00 -3.57
N VAL A 36 12.82 -5.81 -2.59
CA VAL A 36 11.50 -5.67 -1.97
C VAL A 36 11.64 -5.41 -0.48
N GLU A 37 11.13 -4.28 -0.06
CA GLU A 37 10.96 -3.90 1.33
C GLU A 37 9.48 -3.89 1.72
N THR A 38 9.16 -4.28 2.96
CA THR A 38 7.80 -4.21 3.50
C THR A 38 7.78 -3.43 4.80
N VAL A 39 6.95 -2.41 4.86
CA VAL A 39 6.64 -1.63 6.06
C VAL A 39 5.32 -2.12 6.62
N TYR A 40 5.33 -2.57 7.87
CA TYR A 40 4.12 -2.98 8.61
C TYR A 40 3.64 -1.83 9.48
N LEU A 41 2.55 -1.15 9.08
CA LEU A 41 2.04 0.02 9.80
C LEU A 41 1.59 -0.29 11.23
N ARG A 42 1.24 -1.55 11.55
CA ARG A 42 0.95 -1.97 12.94
C ARG A 42 2.15 -1.82 13.89
N GLU A 43 3.37 -1.77 13.37
CA GLU A 43 4.61 -1.67 14.13
C GLU A 43 5.14 -0.23 14.16
N LYS A 44 4.36 0.71 13.64
CA LYS A 44 4.76 2.10 13.41
C LYS A 44 3.85 3.07 14.17
N GLN A 45 4.45 4.15 14.61
CA GLN A 45 3.71 5.26 15.20
C GLN A 45 3.51 6.34 14.14
N VAL A 46 2.27 6.47 13.66
CA VAL A 46 1.90 7.42 12.62
C VAL A 46 0.72 8.26 13.12
N GLY A 47 1.00 9.50 13.51
CA GLY A 47 -0.02 10.45 13.94
C GLY A 47 -0.79 11.05 12.76
N PHE A 48 -1.98 11.59 13.02
CA PHE A 48 -2.83 12.18 11.98
C PHE A 48 -2.24 13.46 11.40
N CYS A 49 -2.42 13.66 10.09
CA CYS A 49 -2.08 14.91 9.43
C CYS A 49 -2.90 16.08 10.03
N LYS A 50 -2.25 17.21 10.28
CA LYS A 50 -2.89 18.43 10.81
C LYS A 50 -3.35 19.40 9.73
N GLY A 51 -3.11 19.10 8.44
CA GLY A 51 -3.46 19.98 7.32
C GLY A 51 -2.72 21.33 7.33
N CYS A 52 -1.55 21.41 7.96
CA CYS A 52 -0.84 22.69 8.16
C CYS A 52 -0.01 23.14 6.95
N PHE A 53 0.16 22.29 5.93
CA PHE A 53 0.93 22.54 4.71
C PHE A 53 2.40 22.95 4.90
N ALA A 54 2.95 22.86 6.11
CA ALA A 54 4.36 23.15 6.37
C ALA A 54 5.30 22.28 5.53
N CYS A 55 4.90 21.05 5.24
CA CYS A 55 5.67 20.10 4.44
C CYS A 55 5.92 20.56 2.99
N LEU A 56 5.04 21.38 2.39
CA LEU A 56 5.24 21.92 1.04
C LEU A 56 6.43 22.89 0.98
N LYS A 57 6.81 23.48 2.11
CA LYS A 57 7.98 24.39 2.21
C LYS A 57 9.23 23.68 2.70
N LEU A 58 9.07 22.69 3.58
CA LEU A 58 10.17 22.03 4.29
C LEU A 58 10.63 20.74 3.59
N GLY A 59 9.84 20.18 2.67
CA GLY A 59 10.08 18.87 2.05
C GLY A 59 9.84 17.68 2.98
N HIS A 60 9.43 17.92 4.24
CA HIS A 60 9.11 16.87 5.23
C HIS A 60 8.03 17.32 6.20
N CYS A 61 7.39 16.34 6.86
CA CYS A 61 6.36 16.64 7.86
C CYS A 61 6.99 17.16 9.16
N ILE A 62 6.34 18.15 9.79
CA ILE A 62 6.77 18.69 11.09
C ILE A 62 6.48 17.75 12.27
N ILE A 63 5.57 16.78 12.09
CA ILE A 63 5.30 15.75 13.10
C ILE A 63 6.40 14.69 12.99
N GLN A 64 7.24 14.63 14.02
CA GLN A 64 8.39 13.72 14.07
C GLN A 64 7.95 12.35 14.59
N ASP A 65 7.56 11.47 13.67
CA ASP A 65 7.18 10.09 13.92
C ASP A 65 7.60 9.22 12.72
N ASP A 66 7.27 7.93 12.73
CA ASP A 66 7.66 6.98 11.68
C ASP A 66 7.19 7.39 10.27
N ALA A 67 6.15 8.22 10.14
CA ALA A 67 5.67 8.64 8.82
C ALA A 67 6.70 9.45 8.02
N VAL A 68 7.61 10.15 8.69
CA VAL A 68 8.67 10.94 8.01
C VAL A 68 9.61 9.99 7.25
N GLU A 69 10.06 8.94 7.91
CA GLU A 69 10.95 7.93 7.31
C GLU A 69 10.21 7.12 6.22
N ILE A 70 8.95 6.74 6.47
CA ILE A 70 8.16 6.00 5.49
C ILE A 70 7.95 6.84 4.22
N ALA A 71 7.64 8.12 4.34
CA ALA A 71 7.49 9.01 3.20
C ALA A 71 8.81 9.15 2.40
N ALA A 72 9.96 9.24 3.06
CA ALA A 72 11.25 9.26 2.40
C ALA A 72 11.51 7.95 1.61
N ARG A 73 11.18 6.79 2.19
CA ARG A 73 11.27 5.50 1.47
C ARG A 73 10.29 5.42 0.29
N MET A 74 9.08 5.97 0.43
CA MET A 74 8.13 6.07 -0.69
C MET A 74 8.70 6.92 -1.83
N HIS A 75 9.34 8.04 -1.50
CA HIS A 75 10.00 8.93 -2.48
C HIS A 75 11.01 8.17 -3.34
N ASP A 76 11.82 7.31 -2.73
CA ASP A 76 12.97 6.64 -3.36
C ASP A 76 12.61 5.27 -3.98
N ALA A 77 11.39 4.80 -3.81
CA ALA A 77 10.91 3.55 -4.40
C ALA A 77 10.51 3.75 -5.87
N ASP A 78 10.78 2.77 -6.73
CA ASP A 78 10.31 2.77 -8.12
C ASP A 78 8.82 2.34 -8.23
N VAL A 79 8.39 1.52 -7.25
CA VAL A 79 7.06 0.90 -7.21
C VAL A 79 6.52 0.92 -5.80
N LEU A 80 5.26 1.35 -5.66
CA LEU A 80 4.52 1.33 -4.40
C LEU A 80 3.46 0.22 -4.43
N VAL A 81 3.33 -0.53 -3.34
CA VAL A 81 2.30 -1.54 -3.16
C VAL A 81 1.55 -1.27 -1.86
N PHE A 82 0.25 -1.05 -1.96
CA PHE A 82 -0.61 -0.84 -0.80
C PHE A 82 -1.38 -2.12 -0.49
N ALA A 83 -1.15 -2.70 0.70
CA ALA A 83 -1.85 -3.89 1.16
C ALA A 83 -2.73 -3.53 2.36
N THR A 84 -4.05 -3.71 2.23
CA THR A 84 -5.03 -3.25 3.22
C THR A 84 -6.17 -4.22 3.43
N PRO A 85 -6.66 -4.42 4.66
CA PRO A 85 -8.00 -4.95 4.85
C PRO A 85 -9.03 -3.89 4.43
N VAL A 86 -10.18 -4.34 3.93
CA VAL A 86 -11.34 -3.47 3.68
C VAL A 86 -12.10 -3.29 4.99
N TYR A 87 -12.25 -2.06 5.44
CA TYR A 87 -13.06 -1.71 6.59
C TYR A 87 -14.11 -0.67 6.19
N TYR A 88 -15.38 -1.01 6.38
CA TYR A 88 -16.50 -0.17 5.96
C TYR A 88 -16.34 0.33 4.51
N TYR A 89 -16.10 -0.64 3.59
CA TYR A 89 -15.95 -0.40 2.15
C TYR A 89 -14.81 0.54 1.74
N CYS A 90 -13.80 0.71 2.61
CA CYS A 90 -12.66 1.61 2.35
C CYS A 90 -11.35 1.00 2.86
N VAL A 91 -10.24 1.68 2.59
CA VAL A 91 -8.93 1.34 3.16
C VAL A 91 -8.96 1.41 4.69
N SER A 92 -8.09 0.66 5.37
CA SER A 92 -7.93 0.79 6.81
C SER A 92 -7.53 2.21 7.23
N GLY A 93 -7.93 2.63 8.43
CA GLY A 93 -7.55 3.94 8.98
C GLY A 93 -6.04 4.15 9.02
N GLN A 94 -5.27 3.09 9.28
CA GLN A 94 -3.80 3.15 9.28
C GLN A 94 -3.25 3.51 7.90
N LEU A 95 -3.77 2.89 6.82
CA LEU A 95 -3.35 3.23 5.47
C LEU A 95 -3.75 4.66 5.13
N LYS A 96 -5.01 5.04 5.40
CA LYS A 96 -5.46 6.42 5.11
C LYS A 96 -4.61 7.46 5.81
N THR A 97 -4.27 7.22 7.08
CA THR A 97 -3.39 8.11 7.85
C THR A 97 -2.02 8.24 7.19
N MET A 98 -1.41 7.11 6.75
CA MET A 98 -0.10 7.15 6.08
C MET A 98 -0.18 7.88 4.73
N LEU A 99 -1.24 7.68 3.94
CA LEU A 99 -1.45 8.39 2.68
C LEU A 99 -1.56 9.91 2.90
N ASP A 100 -2.28 10.35 3.94
CA ASP A 100 -2.35 11.77 4.30
C ASP A 100 -1.01 12.33 4.76
N ARG A 101 -0.20 11.52 5.42
CA ARG A 101 1.13 11.89 5.89
C ARG A 101 2.20 11.85 4.80
N ALA A 102 1.89 11.27 3.63
CA ALA A 102 2.74 11.30 2.44
C ALA A 102 2.61 12.61 1.62
N ASN A 103 1.88 13.61 2.11
CA ASN A 103 1.75 14.92 1.47
C ASN A 103 3.09 15.64 1.17
N PRO A 104 4.23 15.42 1.90
CA PRO A 104 5.53 15.95 1.49
C PRO A 104 6.00 15.51 0.10
N LEU A 105 5.46 14.41 -0.45
CA LEU A 105 5.82 13.89 -1.77
C LEU A 105 5.15 14.66 -2.91
N PHE A 106 4.10 15.44 -2.60
CA PHE A 106 3.36 16.20 -3.59
C PHE A 106 4.26 17.23 -4.27
N ASP A 107 4.25 17.25 -5.61
CA ASP A 107 5.04 18.16 -6.45
C ASP A 107 6.57 18.05 -6.23
N THR A 108 7.06 16.82 -5.95
CA THR A 108 8.49 16.52 -5.84
C THR A 108 8.97 15.64 -7.00
N ASP A 109 10.27 15.33 -7.01
CA ASP A 109 10.93 14.45 -7.97
C ASP A 109 10.88 12.96 -7.57
N TYR A 110 9.84 12.53 -6.85
CA TYR A 110 9.64 11.13 -6.44
C TYR A 110 9.92 10.13 -7.57
N ALA A 111 10.47 8.95 -7.22
CA ALA A 111 10.90 7.94 -8.19
C ALA A 111 9.77 7.02 -8.68
N PHE A 112 8.71 6.81 -7.88
CA PHE A 112 7.67 5.82 -8.20
C PHE A 112 6.84 6.20 -9.44
N THR A 113 6.65 5.20 -10.29
CA THR A 113 5.82 5.35 -11.51
C THR A 113 4.67 4.35 -11.57
N LYS A 114 4.69 3.34 -10.71
CA LYS A 114 3.66 2.31 -10.61
C LYS A 114 3.18 2.16 -9.18
N ALA A 115 1.88 2.02 -9.02
CA ALA A 115 1.23 1.62 -7.78
C ALA A 115 0.42 0.34 -7.98
N TYR A 116 0.34 -0.49 -6.93
CA TYR A 116 -0.48 -1.70 -6.86
C TYR A 116 -1.32 -1.69 -5.60
N LEU A 117 -2.52 -2.29 -5.66
CA LEU A 117 -3.41 -2.42 -4.51
C LEU A 117 -3.76 -3.89 -4.27
N LEU A 118 -3.53 -4.34 -3.05
CA LEU A 118 -3.87 -5.68 -2.57
C LEU A 118 -4.86 -5.54 -1.41
N ALA A 119 -6.08 -6.04 -1.56
CA ALA A 119 -7.10 -5.89 -0.53
C ALA A 119 -7.75 -7.22 -0.14
N ALA A 120 -8.18 -7.33 1.11
CA ALA A 120 -8.88 -8.49 1.63
C ALA A 120 -10.11 -8.06 2.44
N ALA A 121 -11.24 -8.77 2.29
CA ALA A 121 -12.49 -8.47 2.96
C ALA A 121 -13.26 -9.74 3.36
N ALA A 122 -14.16 -9.60 4.35
CA ALA A 122 -15.06 -10.67 4.75
C ALA A 122 -16.17 -10.92 3.70
N GLU A 123 -16.57 -9.89 2.96
CA GLU A 123 -17.55 -9.96 1.89
C GLU A 123 -16.86 -10.15 0.53
N ASP A 124 -17.49 -10.88 -0.38
CA ASP A 124 -16.99 -11.19 -1.73
C ASP A 124 -17.75 -10.44 -2.83
N ALA A 125 -18.48 -9.38 -2.47
CA ALA A 125 -19.20 -8.57 -3.44
C ALA A 125 -18.24 -7.53 -4.08
N PRO A 126 -18.34 -7.26 -5.41
CA PRO A 126 -17.52 -6.27 -6.09
C PRO A 126 -17.60 -4.88 -5.45
N GLU A 127 -18.76 -4.50 -4.94
CA GLU A 127 -19.03 -3.23 -4.28
C GLU A 127 -18.20 -3.05 -3.00
N THR A 128 -17.84 -4.15 -2.35
CA THR A 128 -17.01 -4.13 -1.13
C THR A 128 -15.62 -3.56 -1.40
N PHE A 129 -15.08 -3.83 -2.56
CA PHE A 129 -13.74 -3.37 -2.95
C PHE A 129 -13.74 -1.95 -3.57
N ALA A 130 -14.83 -1.55 -4.23
CA ALA A 130 -14.89 -0.33 -5.05
C ALA A 130 -14.45 0.96 -4.30
N GLY A 131 -14.87 1.14 -3.05
CA GLY A 131 -14.46 2.31 -2.26
C GLY A 131 -12.98 2.29 -1.88
N THR A 132 -12.42 1.11 -1.62
CA THR A 132 -10.99 0.92 -1.33
C THR A 132 -10.14 1.26 -2.56
N GLU A 133 -10.52 0.75 -3.72
CA GLU A 133 -9.85 1.04 -4.99
C GLU A 133 -9.92 2.54 -5.32
N LYS A 134 -11.10 3.15 -5.21
CA LYS A 134 -11.28 4.57 -5.46
C LYS A 134 -10.47 5.46 -4.53
N ALA A 135 -10.31 5.08 -3.26
CA ALA A 135 -9.50 5.82 -2.30
C ALA A 135 -8.02 5.82 -2.67
N VAL A 136 -7.48 4.67 -3.09
CA VAL A 136 -6.08 4.56 -3.53
C VAL A 136 -5.88 5.22 -4.89
N GLN A 137 -6.80 5.02 -5.85
CA GLN A 137 -6.76 5.68 -7.15
C GLN A 137 -6.72 7.20 -6.99
N GLY A 138 -7.60 7.77 -6.14
CA GLY A 138 -7.62 9.22 -5.90
C GLY A 138 -6.32 9.76 -5.30
N TRP A 139 -5.61 8.98 -4.48
CA TRP A 139 -4.28 9.34 -4.01
C TRP A 139 -3.26 9.28 -5.17
N VAL A 140 -3.27 8.21 -5.97
CA VAL A 140 -2.37 8.04 -7.13
C VAL A 140 -2.57 9.14 -8.16
N ASP A 141 -3.81 9.57 -8.42
CA ASP A 141 -4.15 10.65 -9.37
C ASP A 141 -3.52 12.02 -8.99
N CYS A 142 -3.12 12.18 -7.71
CA CYS A 142 -2.36 13.35 -7.27
C CYS A 142 -0.88 13.32 -7.69
N PHE A 143 -0.41 12.22 -8.29
CA PHE A 143 0.98 11.99 -8.70
C PHE A 143 1.07 11.72 -10.21
N PRO A 144 1.20 12.75 -11.07
CA PRO A 144 1.06 12.63 -12.54
C PRO A 144 1.98 11.62 -13.23
N ARG A 145 3.09 11.24 -12.59
CA ARG A 145 4.03 10.25 -13.12
C ARG A 145 3.72 8.82 -12.67
N CYS A 146 2.73 8.63 -11.79
CA CYS A 146 2.35 7.34 -11.22
C CYS A 146 1.01 6.87 -11.78
N ALA A 147 0.86 5.56 -11.99
CA ALA A 147 -0.40 4.93 -12.32
C ALA A 147 -0.70 3.76 -11.38
N LEU A 148 -1.97 3.56 -11.03
CA LEU A 148 -2.43 2.33 -10.39
C LEU A 148 -2.55 1.27 -11.49
N VAL A 149 -1.56 0.37 -11.57
CA VAL A 149 -1.40 -0.56 -12.71
C VAL A 149 -1.92 -1.97 -12.43
N GLY A 150 -2.34 -2.24 -11.21
CA GLY A 150 -2.94 -3.53 -10.89
C GLY A 150 -3.57 -3.57 -9.51
N THR A 151 -4.63 -4.36 -9.38
CA THR A 151 -5.36 -4.58 -8.14
C THR A 151 -5.62 -6.07 -7.94
N VAL A 152 -5.55 -6.55 -6.70
CA VAL A 152 -5.98 -7.90 -6.31
C VAL A 152 -6.92 -7.79 -5.13
N PHE A 153 -8.06 -8.44 -5.22
CA PHE A 153 -9.06 -8.50 -4.17
C PHE A 153 -9.29 -9.95 -3.74
N ALA A 154 -9.19 -10.20 -2.43
CA ALA A 154 -9.60 -11.46 -1.80
C ALA A 154 -10.84 -11.19 -0.96
N GLY A 155 -12.00 -11.48 -1.51
CA GLY A 155 -13.27 -11.46 -0.80
C GLY A 155 -13.52 -12.76 -0.05
N GLY A 156 -14.50 -12.78 0.86
CA GLY A 156 -14.91 -13.97 1.60
C GLY A 156 -13.91 -14.43 2.67
N VAL A 157 -12.95 -13.60 3.08
CA VAL A 157 -11.90 -13.97 4.06
C VAL A 157 -11.89 -13.02 5.26
N ASN A 158 -12.26 -13.50 6.45
CA ASN A 158 -12.37 -12.71 7.67
C ASN A 158 -11.29 -13.06 8.72
N GLY A 159 -11.21 -14.33 9.10
CA GLY A 159 -10.25 -14.83 10.09
C GLY A 159 -8.82 -14.86 9.55
N VAL A 160 -7.83 -14.81 10.45
CA VAL A 160 -6.42 -14.99 10.09
C VAL A 160 -6.21 -16.36 9.47
N GLY A 161 -5.60 -16.40 8.28
CA GLY A 161 -5.31 -17.65 7.57
C GLY A 161 -6.41 -18.16 6.65
N GLU A 162 -7.61 -17.57 6.67
CA GLU A 162 -8.71 -17.99 5.78
C GLU A 162 -8.40 -17.78 4.29
N ILE A 163 -7.46 -16.93 3.97
CA ILE A 163 -7.00 -16.73 2.59
C ILE A 163 -6.19 -17.93 2.04
N THR A 164 -5.85 -18.91 2.87
CA THR A 164 -5.08 -20.09 2.42
C THR A 164 -5.82 -20.82 1.30
N GLY A 165 -5.16 -21.01 0.16
CA GLY A 165 -5.76 -21.63 -1.03
C GLY A 165 -6.63 -20.69 -1.89
N HIS A 166 -6.82 -19.44 -1.49
CA HIS A 166 -7.57 -18.47 -2.27
C HIS A 166 -6.79 -18.08 -3.54
N ILE A 167 -7.49 -17.99 -4.69
CA ILE A 167 -6.89 -17.68 -6.01
C ILE A 167 -6.14 -16.34 -6.03
N ALA A 168 -6.54 -15.38 -5.21
CA ALA A 168 -5.91 -14.08 -5.11
C ALA A 168 -4.43 -14.17 -4.69
N LEU A 169 -4.00 -15.24 -4.00
CA LEU A 169 -2.60 -15.44 -3.65
C LEU A 169 -1.75 -15.67 -4.89
N GLU A 170 -2.24 -16.49 -5.83
CA GLU A 170 -1.55 -16.72 -7.10
C GLU A 170 -1.55 -15.45 -7.96
N GLN A 171 -2.69 -14.74 -8.00
CA GLN A 171 -2.79 -13.47 -8.71
C GLN A 171 -1.78 -12.43 -8.17
N ALA A 172 -1.68 -12.30 -6.85
CA ALA A 172 -0.71 -11.40 -6.22
C ALA A 172 0.74 -11.81 -6.50
N TYR A 173 1.03 -13.11 -6.47
CA TYR A 173 2.37 -13.62 -6.80
C TYR A 173 2.75 -13.33 -8.25
N GLN A 174 1.87 -13.62 -9.22
CA GLN A 174 2.14 -13.33 -10.63
C GLN A 174 2.27 -11.83 -10.87
N MET A 175 1.40 -11.02 -10.28
CA MET A 175 1.51 -9.56 -10.34
C MET A 175 2.86 -9.05 -9.83
N GLY A 176 3.39 -9.64 -8.76
CA GLY A 176 4.72 -9.35 -8.26
C GLY A 176 5.84 -9.74 -9.24
N LYS A 177 5.69 -10.84 -9.97
CA LYS A 177 6.67 -11.27 -11.00
C LYS A 177 6.70 -10.34 -12.20
N ASP A 178 5.58 -9.68 -12.51
CA ASP A 178 5.40 -8.85 -13.69
C ASP A 178 5.72 -7.35 -13.42
N VAL A 179 6.25 -7.04 -12.23
CA VAL A 179 6.69 -5.66 -11.86
C VAL A 179 7.79 -5.14 -12.83
#